data_3236e0c311bdb291fa01077686e4d01d
#
_entry.id   3236e0c311bdb291fa01077686e4d01d
#
_cell.length_a   1.000
_cell.length_b   1.000
_cell.length_c   1.000
_cell.angle_alpha   90.00
_cell.angle_beta   90.00
_cell.angle_gamma   90.00
#
_symmetry.space_group_name_H-M   'P 1'
#
loop_
_entity.id
_entity.type
_entity.pdbx_description
1 polymer ?
#
loop_
_entity_poly.entity_id
_entity_poly.type
_entity_poly.pdbx_seq_one_letter_code
_entity_poly.pdbx_strand_id
1 'polypeptide(L)'
;MAEFEVYRREKKYHVHEIILKWIVDITMVVCLSFILATYMLGKTTVVGHSMEPTLENDDSLLVDKVSYCFRQPERYDVIVFEPAIANVSKYYVKRIVGLPGETIQIIDGVVYINGEPLENDVIYSFGLKDEDGKPVEPEKIYNAGLAEKPITLGYDEYFVLGDNS
;
A
#
# COMPACT_ATOMS: atom_id res chain seq x y z
N MET A 1 -73.67 -18.18 13.65
CA MET A 1 -72.51 -17.25 13.50
C MET A 1 -71.42 -17.89 14.31
N ALA A 2 -70.39 -18.43 13.67
CA ALA A 2 -69.25 -19.02 14.36
C ALA A 2 -68.22 -17.93 14.57
N GLU A 3 -67.94 -17.61 15.80
CA GLU A 3 -66.91 -16.66 16.22
C GLU A 3 -65.55 -17.33 16.09
N PHE A 4 -64.70 -16.83 15.17
CA PHE A 4 -63.31 -17.29 15.05
C PHE A 4 -62.43 -16.47 16.00
N GLU A 5 -62.03 -17.07 17.10
CA GLU A 5 -60.98 -16.51 17.94
C GLU A 5 -59.58 -16.77 17.35
N VAL A 6 -58.88 -15.72 17.00
CA VAL A 6 -57.50 -15.81 16.52
C VAL A 6 -56.57 -15.84 17.73
N TYR A 7 -56.07 -17.04 18.07
CA TYR A 7 -55.06 -17.20 19.12
C TYR A 7 -53.70 -16.70 18.66
N ARG A 8 -53.31 -15.50 19.10
CA ARG A 8 -51.99 -14.95 18.85
C ARG A 8 -51.07 -15.39 19.99
N ARG A 9 -50.15 -16.34 19.71
CA ARG A 9 -49.11 -16.77 20.65
C ARG A 9 -48.09 -15.64 20.80
N GLU A 10 -48.13 -14.90 21.88
CA GLU A 10 -47.10 -13.93 22.24
C GLU A 10 -45.81 -14.69 22.65
N LYS A 11 -44.69 -14.45 21.91
CA LYS A 11 -43.38 -14.93 22.32
C LYS A 11 -42.93 -14.14 23.53
N LYS A 12 -43.01 -14.70 24.75
CA LYS A 12 -42.34 -14.18 25.93
C LYS A 12 -40.83 -14.34 25.74
N TYR A 13 -40.16 -13.28 25.31
CA TYR A 13 -38.70 -13.24 25.35
C TYR A 13 -38.25 -13.05 26.80
N HIS A 14 -37.50 -13.98 27.34
CA HIS A 14 -36.89 -13.83 28.65
C HIS A 14 -35.75 -12.80 28.52
N VAL A 15 -35.74 -11.78 29.36
CA VAL A 15 -34.76 -10.67 29.30
C VAL A 15 -33.31 -11.18 29.30
N HIS A 16 -33.03 -12.26 30.01
CA HIS A 16 -31.69 -12.88 30.03
C HIS A 16 -31.27 -13.47 28.67
N GLU A 17 -32.20 -14.02 27.90
CA GLU A 17 -31.91 -14.52 26.54
C GLU A 17 -31.53 -13.37 25.58
N ILE A 18 -32.22 -12.25 25.73
CA ILE A 18 -31.93 -11.04 24.93
C ILE A 18 -30.55 -10.50 25.30
N ILE A 19 -30.27 -10.38 26.61
CA ILE A 19 -28.96 -9.91 27.10
C ILE A 19 -27.84 -10.85 26.64
N LEU A 20 -28.02 -12.16 26.75
CA LEU A 20 -27.03 -13.14 26.34
C LEU A 20 -26.74 -13.03 24.83
N LYS A 21 -27.78 -12.87 24.02
CA LYS A 21 -27.64 -12.66 22.57
C LYS A 21 -26.80 -11.41 22.24
N TRP A 22 -27.10 -10.29 22.90
CA TRP A 22 -26.32 -9.07 22.72
C TRP A 22 -24.85 -9.21 23.12
N ILE A 23 -24.58 -9.93 24.23
CA ILE A 23 -23.21 -10.22 24.66
C ILE A 23 -22.47 -11.04 23.59
N VAL A 24 -23.10 -12.09 23.07
CA VAL A 24 -22.49 -12.92 22.01
C VAL A 24 -22.24 -12.11 20.74
N ASP A 25 -23.22 -11.33 20.30
CA ASP A 25 -23.11 -10.51 19.08
C ASP A 25 -21.97 -9.47 19.22
N ILE A 26 -21.89 -8.77 20.36
CA ILE A 26 -20.81 -7.80 20.62
C ILE A 26 -19.46 -8.49 20.68
N THR A 27 -19.36 -9.64 21.38
CA THR A 27 -18.10 -10.39 21.47
C THR A 27 -17.65 -10.85 20.09
N MET A 28 -18.55 -11.33 19.25
CA MET A 28 -18.23 -11.76 17.88
C MET A 28 -17.72 -10.60 17.03
N VAL A 29 -18.36 -9.43 17.11
CA VAL A 29 -17.91 -8.21 16.38
C VAL A 29 -16.53 -7.78 16.85
N VAL A 30 -16.28 -7.76 18.16
CA VAL A 30 -14.97 -7.38 18.72
C VAL A 30 -13.89 -8.37 18.29
N CYS A 31 -14.14 -9.67 18.36
CA CYS A 31 -13.19 -10.70 17.93
C CYS A 31 -12.90 -10.59 16.41
N LEU A 32 -13.94 -10.41 15.60
CA LEU A 32 -13.78 -10.24 14.14
C LEU A 32 -12.96 -8.99 13.83
N SER A 33 -13.27 -7.86 14.46
CA SER A 33 -12.53 -6.61 14.28
C SER A 33 -11.06 -6.75 14.68
N PHE A 34 -10.78 -7.46 15.77
CA PHE A 34 -9.42 -7.72 16.23
C PHE A 34 -8.64 -8.59 15.23
N ILE A 35 -9.26 -9.66 14.72
CA ILE A 35 -8.67 -10.54 13.71
C ILE A 35 -8.37 -9.73 12.44
N LEU A 36 -9.34 -8.97 11.94
CA LEU A 36 -9.16 -8.14 10.75
C LEU A 36 -8.02 -7.14 10.94
N ALA A 37 -7.99 -6.39 12.03
CA ALA A 37 -6.93 -5.43 12.32
C ALA A 37 -5.54 -6.09 12.37
N THR A 38 -5.43 -7.28 12.97
CA THR A 38 -4.14 -7.98 13.12
C THR A 38 -3.61 -8.52 11.79
N TYR A 39 -4.50 -9.00 10.92
CA TYR A 39 -4.07 -9.61 9.64
C TYR A 39 -3.99 -8.61 8.49
N MET A 40 -4.77 -7.52 8.53
CA MET A 40 -4.82 -6.53 7.45
C MET A 40 -3.71 -5.49 7.53
N LEU A 41 -3.18 -5.20 8.70
CA LEU A 41 -2.19 -4.16 8.92
C LEU A 41 -0.89 -4.74 9.45
N GLY A 42 0.22 -4.35 8.84
CA GLY A 42 1.57 -4.65 9.30
C GLY A 42 2.24 -3.39 9.83
N LYS A 43 2.91 -3.46 10.99
CA LYS A 43 3.76 -2.37 11.47
C LYS A 43 5.20 -2.72 11.16
N THR A 44 5.93 -1.77 10.56
CA THR A 44 7.37 -1.87 10.31
C THR A 44 8.05 -0.53 10.51
N THR A 45 9.37 -0.53 10.57
CA THR A 45 10.17 0.70 10.70
C THR A 45 11.06 0.82 9.49
N VAL A 46 11.20 2.04 8.97
CA VAL A 46 12.09 2.36 7.84
C VAL A 46 13.54 2.25 8.31
N VAL A 47 14.38 1.60 7.52
CA VAL A 47 15.82 1.54 7.73
C VAL A 47 16.52 1.96 6.46
N GLY A 48 17.23 3.08 6.53
CA GLY A 48 17.98 3.67 5.43
C GLY A 48 17.36 4.95 4.89
N HIS A 49 18.04 5.58 3.94
CA HIS A 49 17.76 6.93 3.45
C HIS A 49 17.21 6.94 2.02
N SER A 50 16.97 5.78 1.41
CA SER A 50 16.62 5.67 -0.01
C SER A 50 15.22 6.15 -0.37
N MET A 51 14.39 6.51 0.60
CA MET A 51 13.05 7.06 0.42
C MET A 51 12.93 8.49 0.95
N GLU A 52 14.04 9.08 1.36
CA GLU A 52 14.07 10.49 1.73
C GLU A 52 13.75 11.38 0.51
N PRO A 53 13.09 12.50 0.73
CA PRO A 53 12.55 13.01 1.99
C PRO A 53 11.13 12.50 2.30
N THR A 54 10.56 11.58 1.49
CA THR A 54 9.19 11.06 1.70
C THR A 54 9.09 10.24 2.98
N LEU A 55 10.11 9.43 3.26
CA LEU A 55 10.21 8.62 4.47
C LEU A 55 11.62 8.75 5.04
N GLU A 56 11.71 9.13 6.30
CA GLU A 56 12.96 9.24 7.02
C GLU A 56 13.36 7.93 7.69
N ASN A 57 14.65 7.82 8.00
CA ASN A 57 15.14 6.68 8.79
C ASN A 57 14.45 6.66 10.16
N ASP A 58 14.12 5.47 10.66
CA ASP A 58 13.38 5.20 11.91
C ASP A 58 11.88 5.57 11.88
N ASP A 59 11.32 6.02 10.76
CA ASP A 59 9.89 6.22 10.63
C ASP A 59 9.11 4.92 10.84
N SER A 60 8.00 5.01 11.58
CA SER A 60 7.09 3.89 11.80
C SER A 60 6.01 3.85 10.73
N LEU A 61 6.01 2.80 9.93
CA LEU A 61 5.04 2.59 8.86
C LEU A 61 3.93 1.65 9.26
N LEU A 62 2.74 1.97 8.79
CA LEU A 62 1.61 1.06 8.78
C LEU A 62 1.42 0.53 7.36
N VAL A 63 1.72 -0.75 7.16
CA VAL A 63 1.66 -1.41 5.85
C VAL A 63 0.27 -2.01 5.67
N ASP A 64 -0.41 -1.59 4.61
CA ASP A 64 -1.65 -2.21 4.15
C ASP A 64 -1.33 -3.50 3.39
N LYS A 65 -1.85 -4.63 3.88
CA LYS A 65 -1.63 -5.96 3.29
C LYS A 65 -2.79 -6.42 2.41
N VAL A 66 -3.83 -5.62 2.29
CA VAL A 66 -5.11 -6.07 1.73
C VAL A 66 -5.48 -5.38 0.44
N SER A 67 -5.12 -4.12 0.25
CA SER A 67 -5.51 -3.37 -0.94
C SER A 67 -5.15 -4.08 -2.24
N TYR A 68 -3.96 -4.68 -2.32
CA TYR A 68 -3.51 -5.41 -3.51
C TYR A 68 -4.16 -6.80 -3.70
N CYS A 69 -5.02 -7.24 -2.78
CA CYS A 69 -5.91 -8.38 -3.04
C CYS A 69 -7.11 -7.98 -3.92
N PHE A 70 -7.43 -6.69 -3.99
CA PHE A 70 -8.62 -6.18 -4.68
C PHE A 70 -8.31 -5.24 -5.85
N ARG A 71 -7.12 -4.64 -5.88
CA ARG A 71 -6.64 -3.79 -6.97
C ARG A 71 -5.21 -4.14 -7.35
N GLN A 72 -4.81 -3.82 -8.56
CA GLN A 72 -3.41 -3.90 -8.96
C GLN A 72 -2.62 -2.69 -8.43
N PRO A 73 -1.31 -2.83 -8.20
CA PRO A 73 -0.45 -1.70 -7.90
C PRO A 73 -0.46 -0.67 -9.04
N GLU A 74 -0.49 0.59 -8.67
CA GLU A 74 -0.51 1.73 -9.60
C GLU A 74 0.83 2.44 -9.60
N ARG A 75 1.08 3.24 -10.65
CA ARG A 75 2.27 4.09 -10.71
C ARG A 75 2.26 5.07 -9.54
N TYR A 76 3.42 5.25 -8.93
CA TYR A 76 3.70 6.06 -7.74
C TYR A 76 3.23 5.47 -6.40
N ASP A 77 2.60 4.31 -6.37
CA ASP A 77 2.38 3.60 -5.12
C ASP A 77 3.73 3.34 -4.42
N VAL A 78 3.79 3.61 -3.13
CA VAL A 78 4.91 3.21 -2.27
C VAL A 78 4.63 1.82 -1.75
N ILE A 79 5.50 0.88 -2.09
CA ILE A 79 5.32 -0.54 -1.75
C ILE A 79 6.41 -1.04 -0.82
N VAL A 80 6.02 -2.00 0.01
CA VAL A 80 6.94 -2.80 0.82
C VAL A 80 6.97 -4.20 0.23
N PHE A 81 8.16 -4.66 -0.17
CA PHE A 81 8.32 -5.97 -0.80
C PHE A 81 9.58 -6.68 -0.33
N GLU A 82 9.58 -7.98 -0.47
CA GLU A 82 10.76 -8.81 -0.24
C GLU A 82 11.45 -9.08 -1.59
N PRO A 83 12.69 -8.61 -1.77
CA PRO A 83 13.40 -8.85 -3.03
C PRO A 83 13.76 -10.33 -3.17
N ALA A 84 13.63 -10.86 -4.39
CA ALA A 84 14.01 -12.23 -4.71
C ALA A 84 15.55 -12.44 -4.77
N ILE A 85 16.27 -11.90 -3.79
CA ILE A 85 17.73 -12.04 -3.67
C ILE A 85 18.02 -13.09 -2.62
N ALA A 86 18.79 -14.12 -3.01
CA ALA A 86 19.18 -15.20 -2.12
C ALA A 86 19.87 -14.66 -0.85
N ASN A 87 19.45 -15.15 0.31
CA ASN A 87 19.98 -14.83 1.64
C ASN A 87 19.72 -13.40 2.16
N VAL A 88 18.80 -12.64 1.59
CA VAL A 88 18.40 -11.33 2.11
C VAL A 88 16.95 -11.43 2.59
N SER A 89 16.77 -11.61 3.89
CA SER A 89 15.45 -11.60 4.55
C SER A 89 15.14 -10.18 5.02
N LYS A 90 15.14 -9.20 4.11
CA LYS A 90 14.85 -7.80 4.43
C LYS A 90 13.77 -7.29 3.49
N TYR A 91 12.83 -6.57 4.05
CA TYR A 91 11.83 -5.82 3.27
C TYR A 91 12.45 -4.52 2.75
N TYR A 92 12.18 -4.21 1.50
CA TYR A 92 12.52 -2.93 0.90
C TYR A 92 11.27 -2.08 0.73
N VAL A 93 11.44 -0.77 0.91
CA VAL A 93 10.41 0.22 0.63
C VAL A 93 10.86 1.00 -0.60
N LYS A 94 10.04 1.02 -1.64
CA LYS A 94 10.33 1.69 -2.91
C LYS A 94 9.03 2.20 -3.55
N ARG A 95 9.16 3.12 -4.49
CA ARG A 95 8.06 3.67 -5.27
C ARG A 95 7.98 3.01 -6.63
N ILE A 96 6.77 2.65 -7.06
CA ILE A 96 6.52 2.11 -8.40
C ILE A 96 6.65 3.24 -9.41
N VAL A 97 7.53 3.05 -10.39
CA VAL A 97 7.78 3.99 -11.49
C VAL A 97 7.35 3.40 -12.82
N GLY A 98 7.59 2.10 -13.04
CA GLY A 98 7.18 1.40 -14.26
C GLY A 98 6.12 0.34 -13.99
N LEU A 99 5.19 0.20 -14.92
CA LEU A 99 4.08 -0.75 -14.88
C LEU A 99 4.31 -1.93 -15.83
N PRO A 100 3.63 -3.07 -15.63
CA PRO A 100 3.72 -4.21 -16.53
C PRO A 100 3.52 -3.86 -18.00
N GLY A 101 4.38 -4.40 -18.86
CA GLY A 101 4.35 -4.18 -20.30
C GLY A 101 5.03 -2.89 -20.78
N GLU A 102 5.49 -2.03 -19.89
CA GLU A 102 6.20 -0.80 -20.25
C GLU A 102 7.68 -1.04 -20.50
N THR A 103 8.27 -0.24 -21.36
CA THR A 103 9.72 -0.20 -21.59
C THR A 103 10.31 0.98 -20.83
N ILE A 104 11.19 0.66 -19.88
CA ILE A 104 11.83 1.64 -19.01
C ILE A 104 13.28 1.82 -19.45
N GLN A 105 13.75 3.08 -19.48
CA GLN A 105 15.14 3.43 -19.67
C GLN A 105 15.49 4.65 -18.82
N ILE A 106 16.69 4.69 -18.28
CA ILE A 106 17.23 5.86 -17.57
C ILE A 106 18.37 6.44 -18.41
N ILE A 107 18.21 7.68 -18.85
CA ILE A 107 19.18 8.40 -19.67
C ILE A 107 19.51 9.70 -18.93
N ASP A 108 20.79 9.94 -18.64
CA ASP A 108 21.29 11.15 -17.98
C ASP A 108 20.56 11.48 -16.65
N GLY A 109 20.11 10.43 -15.93
CA GLY A 109 19.38 10.55 -14.67
C GLY A 109 17.89 10.83 -14.82
N VAL A 110 17.34 10.79 -16.03
CA VAL A 110 15.92 10.96 -16.32
C VAL A 110 15.31 9.60 -16.70
N VAL A 111 14.17 9.28 -16.10
CA VAL A 111 13.41 8.07 -16.43
C VAL A 111 12.60 8.29 -17.69
N TYR A 112 12.73 7.37 -18.62
CA TYR A 112 11.92 7.31 -19.83
C TYR A 112 11.01 6.10 -19.78
N ILE A 113 9.75 6.28 -20.14
CA ILE A 113 8.74 5.22 -20.22
C ILE A 113 8.24 5.17 -21.66
N ASN A 114 8.40 4.04 -22.33
CA ASN A 114 8.04 3.84 -23.74
C ASN A 114 8.68 4.89 -24.68
N GLY A 115 9.86 5.40 -24.31
CA GLY A 115 10.60 6.41 -25.06
C GLY A 115 10.22 7.86 -24.77
N GLU A 116 9.27 8.11 -23.90
CA GLU A 116 8.90 9.44 -23.45
C GLU A 116 9.45 9.72 -22.04
N PRO A 117 10.01 10.90 -21.79
CA PRO A 117 10.48 11.23 -20.45
C PRO A 117 9.32 11.25 -19.47
N LEU A 118 9.49 10.61 -18.33
CA LEU A 118 8.53 10.69 -17.25
C LEU A 118 8.50 12.14 -16.74
N GLU A 119 7.33 12.77 -16.80
CA GLU A 119 7.17 14.14 -16.32
C GLU A 119 7.56 14.21 -14.84
N ASN A 120 8.64 14.93 -14.56
CA ASN A 120 9.21 15.05 -13.22
C ASN A 120 8.22 15.64 -12.20
N ASP A 121 7.27 16.45 -12.66
CA ASP A 121 6.26 17.08 -11.82
C ASP A 121 5.44 16.10 -10.99
N VAL A 122 5.35 14.84 -11.39
CA VAL A 122 4.52 13.84 -10.69
C VAL A 122 5.30 13.14 -9.59
N ILE A 123 6.58 12.82 -9.77
CA ILE A 123 7.41 12.22 -8.70
C ILE A 123 7.66 13.23 -7.59
N TYR A 124 7.76 14.51 -7.95
CA TYR A 124 8.08 15.61 -7.03
C TYR A 124 6.86 16.44 -6.61
N SER A 125 5.71 16.28 -7.27
CA SER A 125 4.46 16.97 -6.90
C SER A 125 3.79 16.42 -5.62
N PHE A 126 4.39 15.42 -4.97
CA PHE A 126 3.97 14.98 -3.64
C PHE A 126 4.18 16.02 -2.55
N GLY A 127 4.43 17.27 -2.94
CA GLY A 127 4.43 18.40 -2.01
C GLY A 127 5.67 18.49 -1.15
N LEU A 128 6.75 17.80 -1.54
CA LEU A 128 8.03 17.95 -0.90
C LEU A 128 8.55 19.36 -1.16
N LYS A 129 8.62 20.13 -0.10
CA LYS A 129 9.15 21.48 -0.09
C LYS A 129 10.35 21.50 0.85
N ASP A 130 11.37 22.23 0.44
CA ASP A 130 12.48 22.54 1.34
C ASP A 130 11.99 23.41 2.53
N GLU A 131 12.87 23.70 3.47
CA GLU A 131 12.58 24.53 4.63
C GLU A 131 12.10 25.95 4.24
N ASP A 132 12.42 26.40 3.03
CA ASP A 132 12.01 27.68 2.45
C ASP A 132 10.68 27.60 1.67
N GLY A 133 10.07 26.43 1.58
CA GLY A 133 8.79 26.21 0.90
C GLY A 133 8.88 26.10 -0.61
N LYS A 134 10.09 25.94 -1.19
CA LYS A 134 10.30 25.67 -2.61
C LYS A 134 10.17 24.20 -2.91
N PRO A 135 9.66 23.82 -4.11
CA PRO A 135 9.71 22.44 -4.56
C PRO A 135 11.16 21.94 -4.54
N VAL A 136 11.40 20.80 -3.92
CA VAL A 136 12.71 20.15 -3.96
C VAL A 136 12.98 19.74 -5.41
N GLU A 137 14.09 20.21 -5.99
CA GLU A 137 14.49 19.76 -7.32
C GLU A 137 14.88 18.28 -7.27
N PRO A 138 14.49 17.50 -8.33
CA PRO A 138 14.78 16.09 -8.37
C PRO A 138 16.28 15.81 -8.31
N GLU A 139 16.69 14.97 -7.38
CA GLU A 139 18.02 14.39 -7.46
C GLU A 139 18.09 13.49 -8.70
N LYS A 140 19.16 13.71 -9.49
CA LYS A 140 19.39 12.86 -10.65
C LYS A 140 19.71 11.45 -10.19
N ILE A 141 19.11 10.47 -10.84
CA ILE A 141 19.44 9.07 -10.62
C ILE A 141 20.88 8.83 -11.06
N TYR A 142 21.78 8.66 -10.11
CA TYR A 142 23.21 8.47 -10.38
C TYR A 142 23.55 7.05 -10.82
N ASN A 143 22.70 6.09 -10.54
CA ASN A 143 22.91 4.70 -10.90
C ASN A 143 21.68 4.11 -11.61
N ALA A 144 21.70 4.15 -12.93
CA ALA A 144 20.64 3.59 -13.75
C ALA A 144 20.53 2.05 -13.65
N GLY A 145 21.57 1.37 -13.13
CA GLY A 145 21.58 -0.06 -12.94
C GLY A 145 21.19 -0.82 -14.21
N LEU A 146 20.20 -1.70 -14.09
CA LEU A 146 19.71 -2.48 -15.23
C LEU A 146 19.02 -1.63 -16.29
N ALA A 147 18.46 -0.46 -15.92
CA ALA A 147 17.72 0.42 -16.83
C ALA A 147 18.61 1.39 -17.65
N GLU A 148 19.94 1.26 -17.60
CA GLU A 148 20.86 1.95 -18.51
C GLU A 148 20.53 1.61 -19.99
N LYS A 149 20.04 0.39 -20.21
CA LYS A 149 19.49 -0.06 -21.49
C LYS A 149 17.97 -0.20 -21.38
N PRO A 150 17.22 -0.05 -22.49
CA PRO A 150 15.79 -0.26 -22.47
C PRO A 150 15.43 -1.65 -21.94
N ILE A 151 14.59 -1.70 -20.91
CA ILE A 151 14.07 -2.94 -20.31
C ILE A 151 12.56 -2.93 -20.48
N THR A 152 12.02 -3.96 -21.13
CA THR A 152 10.56 -4.14 -21.21
C THR A 152 10.11 -5.05 -20.06
N LEU A 153 9.20 -4.54 -19.25
CA LEU A 153 8.64 -5.24 -18.09
C LEU A 153 7.67 -6.33 -18.53
N GLY A 154 7.76 -7.48 -17.91
CA GLY A 154 6.83 -8.59 -18.10
C GLY A 154 5.44 -8.30 -17.49
N TYR A 155 4.56 -9.31 -17.56
CA TYR A 155 3.15 -9.18 -17.15
C TYR A 155 2.97 -8.86 -15.65
N ASP A 156 3.85 -9.40 -14.80
CA ASP A 156 3.79 -9.20 -13.34
C ASP A 156 5.05 -8.47 -12.82
N GLU A 157 5.72 -7.74 -13.69
CA GLU A 157 6.95 -7.02 -13.34
C GLU A 157 6.67 -5.52 -13.19
N TYR A 158 7.19 -4.95 -12.12
CA TYR A 158 7.14 -3.53 -11.81
C TYR A 158 8.55 -2.98 -11.67
N PHE A 159 8.78 -1.80 -12.20
CA PHE A 159 10.05 -1.11 -11.98
C PHE A 159 9.90 -0.15 -10.80
N VAL A 160 10.79 -0.26 -9.83
CA VAL A 160 10.72 0.50 -8.59
C VAL A 160 12.00 1.28 -8.34
N LEU A 161 11.87 2.50 -7.84
CA LEU A 161 12.98 3.37 -7.44
C LEU A 161 12.81 3.85 -6.00
N GLY A 162 13.92 4.26 -5.39
CA GLY A 162 13.89 5.09 -4.19
C GLY A 162 13.65 6.55 -4.58
N ASP A 163 13.11 7.31 -3.67
CA ASP A 163 12.93 8.75 -3.88
C ASP A 163 14.28 9.49 -3.78
N ASN A 164 15.26 8.86 -3.11
CA ASN A 164 16.66 9.25 -3.03
C ASN A 164 17.53 8.14 -3.66
N SER A 165 17.79 8.21 -4.99
CA SER A 165 18.46 7.14 -5.77
C SER A 165 19.56 7.66 -6.67
#